data_2c992b917f61e90cf40451364433bccb
#
_entry.id   2c992b917f61e90cf40451364433bccb
#
_cell.length_a   1.000
_cell.length_b   1.000
_cell.length_c   1.000
_cell.angle_alpha   90.00
_cell.angle_beta   90.00
_cell.angle_gamma   90.00
#
_symmetry.space_group_name_H-M   'P 1'
#
loop_
_entity.id
_entity.type
_entity.pdbx_description
1 polymer ?
#
loop_
_entity_poly.entity_id
_entity_poly.type
_entity_poly.pdbx_seq_one_letter_code
_entity_poly.pdbx_strand_id
1 'polypeptide(L)'
;KAKGHNVTLVEKHEDLGGRARVFKKNGFTFDGGPTVITAPYLIDELFELFNKNSKDYLEIKPLKTWYQFVFEDGFKFDYSGNEEEMVNQIKKINEKDVKGYKNLVKFTKKIFDKGFTELSDVPFDKPSFMFKQIPSLFNLKSYKSVYGLVSSYVENEKLRRLLSMHPLFVRSNPFTTTSRYGLILYLEKKWGIHYSMGGTGQIINGMEKLMNEENILILKGCEVNRILSNNNKITGVELSNGDKIE
;
A
#
# COMPACT_ATOMS: atom_id res chain seq x y z
N LYS A 1 4.05 -18.89 12.02
CA LYS A 1 5.12 -19.31 12.92
C LYS A 1 4.98 -18.69 14.30
N ALA A 2 4.82 -17.37 14.41
CA ALA A 2 4.64 -16.67 15.69
C ALA A 2 3.46 -17.20 16.54
N LYS A 3 2.44 -17.80 15.91
CA LYS A 3 1.31 -18.46 16.60
C LYS A 3 1.55 -19.95 16.89
N GLY A 4 2.79 -20.44 16.80
CA GLY A 4 3.15 -21.82 17.12
C GLY A 4 2.98 -22.84 15.98
N HIS A 5 2.60 -22.40 14.78
CA HIS A 5 2.45 -23.31 13.64
C HIS A 5 3.80 -23.66 13.00
N ASN A 6 3.93 -24.88 12.51
CA ASN A 6 4.96 -25.21 11.54
C ASN A 6 4.58 -24.60 10.19
N VAL A 7 5.53 -23.93 9.55
CA VAL A 7 5.26 -23.17 8.32
C VAL A 7 6.23 -23.60 7.24
N THR A 8 5.68 -23.92 6.07
CA THR A 8 6.44 -24.11 4.83
C THR A 8 5.95 -23.07 3.83
N LEU A 9 6.87 -22.30 3.26
CA LEU A 9 6.60 -21.35 2.19
C LEU A 9 7.02 -21.98 0.87
N VAL A 10 6.10 -22.01 -0.10
CA VAL A 10 6.35 -22.54 -1.43
C VAL A 10 6.26 -21.40 -2.44
N GLU A 11 7.32 -21.17 -3.21
CA GLU A 11 7.43 -20.13 -4.21
C GLU A 11 7.82 -20.74 -5.57
N LYS A 12 7.08 -20.42 -6.62
CA LYS A 12 7.33 -20.95 -7.97
C LYS A 12 8.58 -20.40 -8.65
N HIS A 13 9.03 -19.22 -8.25
CA HIS A 13 10.24 -18.58 -8.76
C HIS A 13 11.45 -18.89 -7.88
N GLU A 14 12.64 -18.72 -8.44
CA GLU A 14 13.89 -18.81 -7.69
C GLU A 14 14.07 -17.63 -6.72
N ASP A 15 13.44 -16.49 -7.01
CA ASP A 15 13.46 -15.29 -6.18
C ASP A 15 12.15 -15.11 -5.43
N LEU A 16 12.22 -14.78 -4.15
CA LEU A 16 11.08 -14.42 -3.33
C LEU A 16 10.56 -13.01 -3.66
N GLY A 17 9.37 -12.68 -3.12
CA GLY A 17 8.81 -11.34 -3.14
C GLY A 17 7.56 -11.19 -3.99
N GLY A 18 7.22 -12.15 -4.83
CA GLY A 18 6.01 -12.15 -5.64
C GLY A 18 5.87 -10.84 -6.43
N ARG A 19 4.86 -10.01 -6.09
CA ARG A 19 4.63 -8.71 -6.74
C ARG A 19 5.60 -7.61 -6.32
N ALA A 20 6.39 -7.81 -5.27
CA ALA A 20 7.44 -6.91 -4.80
C ALA A 20 8.86 -7.40 -5.13
N ARG A 21 8.97 -8.46 -5.97
CA ARG A 21 10.27 -8.97 -6.40
C ARG A 21 11.05 -7.93 -7.20
N VAL A 22 12.36 -8.08 -7.23
CA VAL A 22 13.25 -7.28 -8.08
C VAL A 22 13.68 -8.06 -9.32
N PHE A 23 14.03 -7.35 -10.37
CA PHE A 23 14.57 -7.92 -11.60
C PHE A 23 16.01 -7.46 -11.78
N LYS A 24 16.91 -8.39 -12.12
CA LYS A 24 18.30 -8.08 -12.45
C LYS A 24 18.53 -8.28 -13.96
N LYS A 25 19.00 -7.24 -14.63
CA LYS A 25 19.31 -7.30 -16.07
C LYS A 25 20.52 -6.42 -16.38
N ASN A 26 21.51 -6.99 -17.06
CA ASN A 26 22.72 -6.27 -17.51
C ASN A 26 23.44 -5.51 -16.38
N GLY A 27 23.51 -6.09 -15.17
CA GLY A 27 24.15 -5.45 -14.01
C GLY A 27 23.26 -4.44 -13.26
N PHE A 28 22.07 -4.12 -13.78
CA PHE A 28 21.11 -3.23 -13.12
C PHE A 28 20.08 -4.02 -12.33
N THR A 29 19.62 -3.43 -11.22
CA THR A 29 18.52 -3.95 -10.39
C THR A 29 17.31 -3.04 -10.53
N PHE A 30 16.15 -3.63 -10.81
CA PHE A 30 14.88 -2.91 -11.00
C PHE A 30 13.86 -3.43 -10.00
N ASP A 31 13.28 -2.52 -9.21
CA ASP A 31 12.13 -2.84 -8.38
C ASP A 31 10.91 -3.15 -9.27
N GLY A 32 10.33 -4.34 -9.11
CA GLY A 32 9.17 -4.77 -9.90
C GLY A 32 7.82 -4.45 -9.28
N GLY A 33 7.84 -3.89 -8.08
CA GLY A 33 6.66 -3.62 -7.26
C GLY A 33 6.60 -2.19 -6.72
N PRO A 34 5.83 -1.99 -5.66
CA PRO A 34 5.69 -0.69 -5.02
C PRO A 34 7.01 -0.25 -4.38
N THR A 35 7.40 1.00 -4.65
CA THR A 35 8.60 1.62 -4.07
C THR A 35 8.27 2.60 -2.94
N VAL A 36 6.99 2.92 -2.78
CA VAL A 36 6.48 3.87 -1.78
C VAL A 36 6.01 3.12 -0.54
N ILE A 37 6.58 3.45 0.61
CA ILE A 37 6.21 2.89 1.90
C ILE A 37 5.49 3.97 2.71
N THR A 38 4.20 3.75 3.01
CA THR A 38 3.34 4.75 3.66
C THR A 38 2.99 4.41 5.11
N ALA A 39 3.20 3.18 5.54
CA ALA A 39 2.91 2.71 6.89
C ALA A 39 4.04 1.81 7.41
N PRO A 40 5.26 2.36 7.66
CA PRO A 40 6.44 1.56 8.01
C PRO A 40 6.25 0.76 9.31
N TYR A 41 5.44 1.24 10.23
CA TYR A 41 5.16 0.53 11.50
C TYR A 41 4.56 -0.88 11.28
N LEU A 42 3.86 -1.14 10.17
CA LEU A 42 3.36 -2.48 9.85
C LEU A 42 4.50 -3.48 9.57
N ILE A 43 5.63 -2.97 9.10
CA ILE A 43 6.85 -3.77 8.96
C ILE A 43 7.45 -4.01 10.34
N ASP A 44 7.51 -2.97 11.19
CA ASP A 44 8.04 -3.09 12.54
C ASP A 44 7.23 -4.11 13.36
N GLU A 45 5.89 -4.02 13.36
CA GLU A 45 4.99 -4.97 14.02
C GLU A 45 5.23 -6.43 13.57
N LEU A 46 5.55 -6.65 12.30
CA LEU A 46 5.84 -8.00 11.80
C LEU A 46 7.09 -8.60 12.45
N PHE A 47 8.15 -7.79 12.61
CA PHE A 47 9.38 -8.23 13.29
C PHE A 47 9.18 -8.37 14.81
N GLU A 48 8.40 -7.48 15.41
CA GLU A 48 8.05 -7.52 16.84
C GLU A 48 7.32 -8.81 17.24
N LEU A 49 6.54 -9.43 16.34
CA LEU A 49 5.92 -10.75 16.57
C LEU A 49 6.94 -11.84 16.93
N PHE A 50 8.21 -11.62 16.59
CA PHE A 50 9.33 -12.54 16.86
C PHE A 50 10.33 -11.95 17.83
N ASN A 51 9.99 -10.87 18.54
CA ASN A 51 10.88 -10.13 19.44
C ASN A 51 12.15 -9.63 18.71
N LYS A 52 12.03 -9.24 17.44
CA LYS A 52 13.11 -8.72 16.60
C LYS A 52 12.88 -7.24 16.31
N ASN A 53 13.97 -6.52 16.04
CA ASN A 53 13.91 -5.13 15.59
C ASN A 53 14.11 -5.07 14.09
N SER A 54 13.15 -4.53 13.34
CA SER A 54 13.21 -4.40 11.88
C SER A 54 14.47 -3.69 11.38
N LYS A 55 15.01 -2.74 12.17
CA LYS A 55 16.22 -1.98 11.84
C LYS A 55 17.49 -2.81 11.75
N ASP A 56 17.52 -4.02 12.34
CA ASP A 56 18.63 -4.95 12.23
C ASP A 56 18.61 -5.74 10.90
N TYR A 57 17.54 -5.57 10.13
CA TYR A 57 17.29 -6.30 8.88
C TYR A 57 17.20 -5.40 7.66
N LEU A 58 16.68 -4.17 7.81
CA LEU A 58 16.48 -3.24 6.72
C LEU A 58 16.48 -1.78 7.22
N GLU A 59 16.80 -0.87 6.31
CA GLU A 59 16.82 0.56 6.60
C GLU A 59 15.70 1.26 5.83
N ILE A 60 14.75 1.87 6.55
CA ILE A 60 13.65 2.66 5.98
C ILE A 60 13.86 4.12 6.35
N LYS A 61 13.91 5.01 5.34
CA LYS A 61 14.10 6.46 5.55
C LYS A 61 12.87 7.25 5.15
N PRO A 62 12.45 8.25 5.96
CA PRO A 62 11.42 9.19 5.56
C PRO A 62 11.90 10.09 4.42
N LEU A 63 11.02 10.41 3.47
CA LEU A 63 11.29 11.35 2.40
C LEU A 63 10.77 12.74 2.78
N LYS A 64 11.56 13.78 2.47
CA LYS A 64 11.15 15.17 2.67
C LYS A 64 10.18 15.61 1.57
N THR A 65 10.57 15.46 0.31
CA THR A 65 9.70 15.62 -0.86
C THR A 65 9.21 14.24 -1.26
N TRP A 66 7.90 14.05 -1.26
CA TRP A 66 7.29 12.76 -1.55
C TRP A 66 7.18 12.54 -3.06
N TYR A 67 6.67 13.56 -3.77
CA TYR A 67 6.50 13.54 -5.22
C TYR A 67 6.83 14.91 -5.79
N GLN A 68 7.42 14.94 -6.96
CA GLN A 68 7.54 16.15 -7.76
C GLN A 68 6.66 15.99 -9.01
N PHE A 69 5.70 16.89 -9.16
CA PHE A 69 4.87 16.97 -10.37
C PHE A 69 5.48 18.01 -11.32
N VAL A 70 5.68 17.62 -12.56
CA VAL A 70 6.12 18.49 -13.63
C VAL A 70 4.98 18.59 -14.64
N PHE A 71 4.47 19.79 -14.83
CA PHE A 71 3.38 20.08 -15.77
C PHE A 71 3.94 20.46 -17.15
N GLU A 72 3.07 20.37 -18.17
CA GLU A 72 3.44 20.63 -19.56
C GLU A 72 4.02 22.04 -19.80
N ASP A 73 3.60 23.04 -19.00
CA ASP A 73 4.12 24.41 -19.01
C ASP A 73 5.44 24.59 -18.23
N GLY A 74 6.05 23.49 -17.77
CA GLY A 74 7.29 23.47 -17.00
C GLY A 74 7.11 23.82 -15.51
N PHE A 75 5.88 24.11 -15.04
CA PHE A 75 5.63 24.34 -13.63
C PHE A 75 5.90 23.08 -12.81
N LYS A 76 6.66 23.22 -11.73
CA LYS A 76 6.97 22.14 -10.79
C LYS A 76 6.24 22.35 -9.49
N PHE A 77 5.65 21.25 -8.97
CA PHE A 77 5.00 21.21 -7.68
C PHE A 77 5.62 20.12 -6.83
N ASP A 78 6.20 20.50 -5.69
CA ASP A 78 6.74 19.56 -4.72
C ASP A 78 5.67 19.20 -3.71
N TYR A 79 5.25 17.95 -3.72
CA TYR A 79 4.26 17.40 -2.80
C TYR A 79 4.97 16.83 -1.59
N SER A 80 4.63 17.35 -0.40
CA SER A 80 5.27 16.94 0.87
C SER A 80 4.27 16.76 1.99
N GLY A 81 4.72 16.23 3.14
CA GLY A 81 3.91 16.11 4.36
C GLY A 81 3.73 17.42 5.11
N ASN A 82 4.57 18.41 4.83
CA ASN A 82 4.53 19.70 5.51
C ASN A 82 3.35 20.53 5.02
N GLU A 83 2.44 20.89 5.94
CA GLU A 83 1.21 21.63 5.58
C GLU A 83 1.52 23.05 5.08
N GLU A 84 2.51 23.73 5.66
CA GLU A 84 2.89 25.07 5.26
C GLU A 84 3.50 25.08 3.85
N GLU A 85 4.40 24.14 3.55
CA GLU A 85 4.97 23.96 2.21
C GLU A 85 3.86 23.71 1.18
N MET A 86 2.92 22.79 1.49
CA MET A 86 1.79 22.48 0.62
C MET A 86 0.91 23.70 0.38
N VAL A 87 0.57 24.45 1.45
CA VAL A 87 -0.23 25.68 1.32
C VAL A 87 0.49 26.71 0.45
N ASN A 88 1.81 26.89 0.64
CA ASN A 88 2.59 27.83 -0.15
C ASN A 88 2.67 27.42 -1.64
N GLN A 89 2.77 26.13 -1.93
CA GLN A 89 2.73 25.63 -3.31
C GLN A 89 1.34 25.81 -3.94
N ILE A 90 0.27 25.54 -3.20
CA ILE A 90 -1.11 25.72 -3.67
C ILE A 90 -1.40 27.20 -3.96
N LYS A 91 -0.95 28.13 -3.11
CA LYS A 91 -1.10 29.57 -3.32
C LYS A 91 -0.50 30.06 -4.63
N LYS A 92 0.64 29.49 -5.06
CA LYS A 92 1.27 29.82 -6.35
C LYS A 92 0.40 29.47 -7.55
N ILE A 93 -0.51 28.51 -7.40
CA ILE A 93 -1.42 28.06 -8.46
C ILE A 93 -2.77 28.78 -8.33
N ASN A 94 -3.41 28.67 -7.15
CA ASN A 94 -4.72 29.28 -6.86
C ASN A 94 -4.89 29.44 -5.34
N GLU A 95 -4.83 30.65 -4.83
CA GLU A 95 -4.97 30.92 -3.40
C GLU A 95 -6.34 30.49 -2.84
N LYS A 96 -7.41 30.59 -3.65
CA LYS A 96 -8.77 30.21 -3.25
C LYS A 96 -8.86 28.72 -2.90
N ASP A 97 -8.03 27.87 -3.51
CA ASP A 97 -8.02 26.43 -3.30
C ASP A 97 -7.36 25.99 -1.97
N VAL A 98 -6.69 26.89 -1.25
CA VAL A 98 -6.09 26.56 0.06
C VAL A 98 -7.14 26.07 1.06
N LYS A 99 -8.29 26.76 1.15
CA LYS A 99 -9.41 26.34 2.02
C LYS A 99 -9.98 24.99 1.56
N GLY A 100 -10.12 24.83 0.25
CA GLY A 100 -10.58 23.59 -0.36
C GLY A 100 -9.68 22.41 -0.03
N TYR A 101 -8.37 22.57 -0.20
CA TYR A 101 -7.38 21.58 0.17
C TYR A 101 -7.48 21.14 1.65
N LYS A 102 -7.53 22.13 2.57
CA LYS A 102 -7.66 21.82 4.00
C LYS A 102 -8.93 21.05 4.34
N ASN A 103 -10.04 21.40 3.68
CA ASN A 103 -11.31 20.70 3.85
C ASN A 103 -11.26 19.29 3.24
N LEU A 104 -10.61 19.11 2.09
CA LEU A 104 -10.38 17.81 1.49
C LEU A 104 -9.59 16.89 2.43
N VAL A 105 -8.48 17.38 3.00
CA VAL A 105 -7.68 16.62 3.98
C VAL A 105 -8.52 16.18 5.19
N LYS A 106 -9.34 17.09 5.73
CA LYS A 106 -10.26 16.76 6.84
C LYS A 106 -11.30 15.71 6.43
N PHE A 107 -11.77 15.75 5.19
CA PHE A 107 -12.75 14.78 4.71
C PHE A 107 -12.10 13.41 4.46
N THR A 108 -10.91 13.38 3.86
CA THR A 108 -10.18 12.14 3.62
C THR A 108 -9.75 11.44 4.92
N LYS A 109 -9.56 12.21 6.01
CA LYS A 109 -9.42 11.65 7.37
C LYS A 109 -10.62 10.79 7.75
N LYS A 110 -11.85 11.27 7.50
CA LYS A 110 -13.07 10.49 7.82
C LYS A 110 -13.13 9.18 7.01
N ILE A 111 -12.70 9.23 5.74
CA ILE A 111 -12.63 8.01 4.91
C ILE A 111 -11.58 7.06 5.48
N PHE A 112 -10.43 7.59 5.89
CA PHE A 112 -9.35 6.83 6.50
C PHE A 112 -9.80 6.18 7.82
N ASP A 113 -10.40 6.93 8.73
CA ASP A 113 -10.87 6.43 10.03
C ASP A 113 -11.84 5.26 9.81
N LYS A 114 -12.75 5.36 8.83
CA LYS A 114 -13.69 4.29 8.52
C LYS A 114 -13.03 3.11 7.79
N GLY A 115 -12.29 3.38 6.73
CA GLY A 115 -11.77 2.34 5.83
C GLY A 115 -10.54 1.63 6.39
N PHE A 116 -9.63 2.36 7.00
CA PHE A 116 -8.37 1.82 7.50
C PHE A 116 -8.43 1.47 8.99
N THR A 117 -9.03 2.34 9.84
CA THR A 117 -9.03 2.11 11.29
C THR A 117 -10.13 1.15 11.73
N GLU A 118 -11.35 1.27 11.18
CA GLU A 118 -12.48 0.44 11.64
C GLU A 118 -12.66 -0.84 10.83
N LEU A 119 -12.30 -0.86 9.54
CA LEU A 119 -12.67 -1.93 8.63
C LEU A 119 -11.49 -2.74 8.08
N SER A 120 -10.23 -2.39 8.38
CA SER A 120 -9.08 -3.10 7.83
C SER A 120 -9.02 -4.57 8.22
N ASP A 121 -9.42 -4.89 9.44
CA ASP A 121 -9.32 -6.23 10.03
C ASP A 121 -10.65 -7.00 9.99
N VAL A 122 -11.69 -6.40 9.40
CA VAL A 122 -13.03 -6.99 9.41
C VAL A 122 -13.27 -7.76 8.11
N PRO A 123 -13.60 -9.06 8.18
CA PRO A 123 -13.94 -9.83 7.00
C PRO A 123 -15.29 -9.39 6.44
N PHE A 124 -15.35 -9.27 5.10
CA PHE A 124 -16.57 -8.90 4.37
C PHE A 124 -17.31 -10.15 3.84
N ASP A 125 -17.44 -11.18 4.71
CA ASP A 125 -17.99 -12.49 4.36
C ASP A 125 -19.52 -12.57 4.45
N LYS A 126 -20.15 -11.63 5.20
CA LYS A 126 -21.61 -11.66 5.44
C LYS A 126 -22.33 -10.52 4.69
N PRO A 127 -23.31 -10.82 3.83
CA PRO A 127 -24.11 -9.79 3.15
C PRO A 127 -24.75 -8.79 4.12
N SER A 128 -25.21 -9.25 5.29
CA SER A 128 -25.81 -8.38 6.32
C SER A 128 -24.83 -7.32 6.84
N PHE A 129 -23.53 -7.64 6.91
CA PHE A 129 -22.51 -6.69 7.28
C PHE A 129 -22.32 -5.62 6.19
N MET A 130 -22.34 -6.04 4.92
CA MET A 130 -22.23 -5.12 3.77
C MET A 130 -23.38 -4.11 3.76
N PHE A 131 -24.63 -4.58 3.99
CA PHE A 131 -25.80 -3.69 4.07
C PHE A 131 -25.69 -2.65 5.19
N LYS A 132 -25.14 -3.02 6.35
CA LYS A 132 -24.90 -2.09 7.47
C LYS A 132 -23.92 -0.96 7.11
N GLN A 133 -23.03 -1.15 6.13
CA GLN A 133 -22.07 -0.13 5.72
C GLN A 133 -22.65 0.90 4.73
N ILE A 134 -23.81 0.64 4.12
CA ILE A 134 -24.40 1.51 3.08
C ILE A 134 -24.55 2.97 3.56
N PRO A 135 -25.11 3.29 4.75
CA PRO A 135 -25.21 4.68 5.19
C PRO A 135 -23.85 5.37 5.31
N SER A 136 -22.86 4.65 5.83
CA SER A 136 -21.49 5.13 5.95
C SER A 136 -20.86 5.42 4.58
N LEU A 137 -21.03 4.50 3.63
CA LEU A 137 -20.53 4.66 2.26
C LEU A 137 -21.16 5.88 1.56
N PHE A 138 -22.44 6.12 1.81
CA PHE A 138 -23.13 7.29 1.27
C PHE A 138 -22.60 8.58 1.88
N ASN A 139 -22.50 8.66 3.21
CA ASN A 139 -21.97 9.83 3.93
C ASN A 139 -20.52 10.14 3.53
N LEU A 140 -19.71 9.13 3.23
CA LEU A 140 -18.35 9.26 2.75
C LEU A 140 -18.28 9.52 1.23
N LYS A 141 -19.41 9.77 0.57
CA LYS A 141 -19.51 10.08 -0.87
C LYS A 141 -18.85 9.01 -1.75
N SER A 142 -18.92 7.73 -1.34
CA SER A 142 -18.29 6.60 -2.03
C SER A 142 -18.84 6.35 -3.45
N TYR A 143 -19.96 6.98 -3.80
CA TYR A 143 -20.54 7.02 -5.13
C TYR A 143 -19.81 7.94 -6.12
N LYS A 144 -18.95 8.86 -5.61
CA LYS A 144 -18.10 9.70 -6.46
C LYS A 144 -16.81 8.96 -6.84
N SER A 145 -16.20 9.39 -7.93
CA SER A 145 -14.80 9.05 -8.20
C SER A 145 -13.85 9.87 -7.31
N VAL A 146 -12.58 9.46 -7.20
CA VAL A 146 -11.57 10.26 -6.48
C VAL A 146 -11.45 11.65 -7.10
N TYR A 147 -11.36 11.74 -8.43
CA TYR A 147 -11.32 13.02 -9.13
C TYR A 147 -12.59 13.85 -8.86
N GLY A 148 -13.77 13.23 -8.91
CA GLY A 148 -15.04 13.90 -8.60
C GLY A 148 -15.16 14.37 -7.15
N LEU A 149 -14.56 13.63 -6.19
CA LEU A 149 -14.45 14.08 -4.81
C LEU A 149 -13.54 15.31 -4.70
N VAL A 150 -12.32 15.24 -5.25
CA VAL A 150 -11.35 16.36 -5.22
C VAL A 150 -11.95 17.60 -5.87
N SER A 151 -12.60 17.46 -7.02
CA SER A 151 -13.27 18.57 -7.74
C SER A 151 -14.39 19.22 -6.94
N SER A 152 -14.94 18.55 -5.91
CA SER A 152 -15.92 19.16 -5.00
C SER A 152 -15.29 20.13 -3.98
N TYR A 153 -13.97 20.17 -3.88
CA TYR A 153 -13.21 20.97 -2.93
C TYR A 153 -12.24 21.94 -3.59
N VAL A 154 -11.75 21.63 -4.79
CA VAL A 154 -10.66 22.34 -5.47
C VAL A 154 -11.12 22.76 -6.86
N GLU A 155 -10.87 24.01 -7.25
CA GLU A 155 -11.30 24.58 -8.54
C GLU A 155 -10.24 24.44 -9.63
N ASN A 156 -8.97 24.64 -9.31
CA ASN A 156 -7.90 24.61 -10.30
C ASN A 156 -7.60 23.19 -10.82
N GLU A 157 -7.52 23.04 -12.13
CA GLU A 157 -7.38 21.74 -12.80
C GLU A 157 -6.04 21.05 -12.47
N LYS A 158 -4.93 21.78 -12.39
CA LYS A 158 -3.63 21.19 -12.00
C LYS A 158 -3.70 20.60 -10.60
N LEU A 159 -4.33 21.32 -9.66
CA LEU A 159 -4.51 20.84 -8.29
C LEU A 159 -5.47 19.66 -8.22
N ARG A 160 -6.53 19.62 -9.04
CA ARG A 160 -7.43 18.46 -9.13
C ARG A 160 -6.67 17.21 -9.57
N ARG A 161 -5.89 17.28 -10.62
CA ARG A 161 -5.07 16.16 -11.13
C ARG A 161 -4.09 15.68 -10.06
N LEU A 162 -3.34 16.59 -9.48
CA LEU A 162 -2.34 16.31 -8.46
C LEU A 162 -2.95 15.63 -7.22
N LEU A 163 -4.03 16.19 -6.66
CA LEU A 163 -4.65 15.67 -5.43
C LEU A 163 -5.48 14.39 -5.65
N SER A 164 -5.75 14.03 -6.90
CA SER A 164 -6.51 12.81 -7.24
C SER A 164 -5.64 11.64 -7.74
N MET A 165 -4.31 11.76 -7.73
CA MET A 165 -3.40 10.78 -8.32
C MET A 165 -3.36 9.42 -7.61
N HIS A 166 -3.72 9.35 -6.33
CA HIS A 166 -3.50 8.18 -5.46
C HIS A 166 -4.02 6.83 -6.02
N PRO A 167 -5.14 6.75 -6.75
CA PRO A 167 -5.56 5.51 -7.40
C PRO A 167 -4.54 4.91 -8.36
N LEU A 168 -3.64 5.73 -8.93
CA LEU A 168 -2.59 5.24 -9.84
C LEU A 168 -1.64 4.26 -9.15
N PHE A 169 -1.40 4.40 -7.84
CA PHE A 169 -0.55 3.49 -7.06
C PHE A 169 -1.11 2.06 -6.99
N VAL A 170 -2.43 1.92 -7.15
CA VAL A 170 -3.12 0.63 -7.19
C VAL A 170 -3.59 0.27 -8.61
N ARG A 171 -2.95 0.85 -9.62
CA ARG A 171 -3.23 0.65 -11.06
C ARG A 171 -4.68 0.95 -11.45
N SER A 172 -5.28 1.95 -10.80
CA SER A 172 -6.67 2.34 -11.03
C SER A 172 -6.76 3.76 -11.57
N ASN A 173 -7.80 4.03 -12.35
CA ASN A 173 -8.04 5.33 -12.96
C ASN A 173 -8.74 6.28 -11.97
N PRO A 174 -8.19 7.49 -11.65
CA PRO A 174 -8.80 8.45 -10.73
C PRO A 174 -10.20 8.91 -11.11
N PHE A 175 -10.52 8.92 -12.40
CA PHE A 175 -11.82 9.39 -12.92
C PHE A 175 -12.95 8.38 -12.70
N THR A 176 -12.63 7.09 -12.54
CA THR A 176 -13.62 6.01 -12.38
C THR A 176 -13.54 5.32 -11.01
N THR A 177 -12.38 5.38 -10.35
CA THR A 177 -12.18 4.73 -9.06
C THR A 177 -12.91 5.46 -7.95
N THR A 178 -13.63 4.71 -7.11
CA THR A 178 -14.41 5.25 -5.99
C THR A 178 -13.58 6.13 -5.05
N SER A 179 -14.19 7.20 -4.57
CA SER A 179 -13.60 8.19 -3.65
C SER A 179 -13.04 7.59 -2.35
N ARG A 180 -13.34 6.34 -2.02
CA ARG A 180 -12.74 5.62 -0.88
C ARG A 180 -11.23 5.60 -0.94
N TYR A 181 -10.64 5.54 -2.13
CA TYR A 181 -9.18 5.62 -2.31
C TYR A 181 -8.59 6.99 -1.94
N GLY A 182 -9.41 8.00 -1.72
CA GLY A 182 -8.99 9.26 -1.09
C GLY A 182 -8.43 9.10 0.32
N LEU A 183 -8.67 7.95 1.00
CA LEU A 183 -8.03 7.64 2.28
C LEU A 183 -6.50 7.68 2.19
N ILE A 184 -5.91 7.35 1.03
CA ILE A 184 -4.46 7.31 0.83
C ILE A 184 -3.85 8.70 1.06
N LEU A 185 -4.50 9.76 0.62
CA LEU A 185 -4.07 11.13 0.87
C LEU A 185 -3.87 11.42 2.37
N TYR A 186 -4.80 10.94 3.20
CA TYR A 186 -4.67 11.12 4.66
C TYR A 186 -3.67 10.14 5.27
N LEU A 187 -3.60 8.92 4.76
CA LEU A 187 -2.64 7.90 5.19
C LEU A 187 -1.19 8.39 5.02
N GLU A 188 -0.87 8.95 3.86
CA GLU A 188 0.43 9.60 3.61
C GLU A 188 0.70 10.75 4.58
N LYS A 189 -0.33 11.60 4.79
CA LYS A 189 -0.22 12.73 5.71
C LYS A 189 0.02 12.30 7.16
N LYS A 190 -0.53 11.17 7.57
CA LYS A 190 -0.43 10.65 8.93
C LYS A 190 0.93 10.05 9.25
N TRP A 191 1.49 9.27 8.34
CA TRP A 191 2.74 8.53 8.57
C TRP A 191 3.91 8.96 7.71
N GLY A 192 3.65 9.78 6.69
CA GLY A 192 4.66 10.18 5.71
C GLY A 192 4.91 9.12 4.66
N ILE A 193 5.80 9.43 3.77
CA ILE A 193 6.32 8.53 2.74
C ILE A 193 7.76 8.20 3.03
N HIS A 194 8.09 6.92 2.91
CA HIS A 194 9.40 6.38 3.20
C HIS A 194 9.92 5.58 2.02
N TYR A 195 11.22 5.39 2.01
CA TYR A 195 11.93 4.58 1.02
C TYR A 195 12.80 3.53 1.73
N SER A 196 12.81 2.32 1.24
CA SER A 196 13.73 1.27 1.68
C SER A 196 15.09 1.49 1.02
N MET A 197 16.11 1.73 1.82
CA MET A 197 17.48 1.94 1.31
C MET A 197 17.96 0.67 0.60
N GLY A 198 18.45 0.85 -0.63
CA GLY A 198 18.82 -0.27 -1.51
C GLY A 198 17.66 -0.89 -2.30
N GLY A 199 16.47 -0.24 -2.28
CA GLY A 199 15.28 -0.63 -3.04
C GLY A 199 14.33 -1.56 -2.27
N THR A 200 13.16 -1.83 -2.85
CA THR A 200 12.11 -2.67 -2.24
C THR A 200 12.58 -4.10 -1.98
N GLY A 201 13.53 -4.57 -2.77
CA GLY A 201 14.15 -5.89 -2.58
C GLY A 201 14.75 -6.09 -1.19
N GLN A 202 15.19 -5.02 -0.51
CA GLN A 202 15.74 -5.13 0.85
C GLN A 202 14.67 -5.52 1.87
N ILE A 203 13.42 -5.14 1.67
CA ILE A 203 12.30 -5.60 2.51
C ILE A 203 12.14 -7.11 2.38
N ILE A 204 12.20 -7.62 1.14
CA ILE A 204 12.10 -9.06 0.87
C ILE A 204 13.29 -9.81 1.50
N ASN A 205 14.51 -9.30 1.32
CA ASN A 205 15.71 -9.88 1.91
C ASN A 205 15.63 -9.90 3.46
N GLY A 206 15.16 -8.81 4.07
CA GLY A 206 14.95 -8.75 5.52
C GLY A 206 13.93 -9.77 6.02
N MET A 207 12.82 -9.94 5.30
CA MET A 207 11.80 -10.95 5.62
C MET A 207 12.33 -12.38 5.41
N GLU A 208 13.09 -12.63 4.35
CA GLU A 208 13.71 -13.95 4.08
C GLU A 208 14.71 -14.30 5.20
N LYS A 209 15.53 -13.34 5.63
CA LYS A 209 16.45 -13.53 6.76
C LYS A 209 15.68 -13.89 8.04
N LEU A 210 14.61 -13.15 8.37
CA LEU A 210 13.77 -13.45 9.52
C LEU A 210 13.14 -14.85 9.41
N MET A 211 12.61 -15.23 8.25
CA MET A 211 12.02 -16.55 8.03
C MET A 211 13.02 -17.67 8.26
N ASN A 212 14.26 -17.49 7.81
CA ASN A 212 15.34 -18.48 8.00
C ASN A 212 15.72 -18.60 9.49
N GLU A 213 15.85 -17.47 10.20
CA GLU A 213 16.12 -17.47 11.64
C GLU A 213 15.01 -18.16 12.45
N GLU A 214 13.77 -18.03 12.00
CA GLU A 214 12.59 -18.66 12.63
C GLU A 214 12.35 -20.11 12.17
N ASN A 215 13.27 -20.69 11.42
CA ASN A 215 13.17 -22.06 10.89
C ASN A 215 11.88 -22.29 10.09
N ILE A 216 11.54 -21.35 9.21
CA ILE A 216 10.51 -21.53 8.19
C ILE A 216 11.15 -22.20 6.99
N LEU A 217 10.62 -23.37 6.59
CA LEU A 217 11.10 -24.06 5.39
C LEU A 217 10.66 -23.26 4.15
N ILE A 218 11.63 -22.86 3.32
CA ILE A 218 11.38 -22.11 2.08
C ILE A 218 11.77 -23.00 0.89
N LEU A 219 10.77 -23.34 0.07
CA LEU A 219 10.92 -24.11 -1.17
C LEU A 219 10.78 -23.17 -2.36
N LYS A 220 11.90 -22.84 -3.01
CA LYS A 220 11.95 -22.01 -4.22
C LYS A 220 11.94 -22.88 -5.48
N GLY A 221 11.53 -22.31 -6.63
CA GLY A 221 11.40 -23.04 -7.89
C GLY A 221 10.28 -24.10 -7.88
N CYS A 222 9.39 -24.05 -6.89
CA CYS A 222 8.35 -25.05 -6.66
C CYS A 222 6.96 -24.43 -6.90
N GLU A 223 6.30 -24.79 -8.00
CA GLU A 223 4.96 -24.32 -8.29
C GLU A 223 3.89 -25.23 -7.70
N VAL A 224 2.96 -24.65 -6.92
CA VAL A 224 1.79 -25.38 -6.44
C VAL A 224 0.78 -25.51 -7.57
N ASN A 225 0.46 -26.73 -7.94
CA ASN A 225 -0.53 -27.06 -8.95
C ASN A 225 -1.95 -27.10 -8.37
N ARG A 226 -2.09 -27.69 -7.17
CA ARG A 226 -3.41 -27.91 -6.59
C ARG A 226 -3.36 -27.98 -5.05
N ILE A 227 -4.45 -27.52 -4.39
CA ILE A 227 -4.68 -27.72 -2.97
C ILE A 227 -5.38 -29.07 -2.79
N LEU A 228 -4.85 -29.90 -1.91
CA LEU A 228 -5.42 -31.20 -1.58
C LEU A 228 -6.41 -31.07 -0.44
N SER A 229 -7.54 -31.75 -0.54
CA SER A 229 -8.55 -31.77 0.51
C SER A 229 -9.20 -33.15 0.65
N ASN A 230 -9.57 -33.49 1.86
CA ASN A 230 -10.35 -34.69 2.18
C ASN A 230 -11.42 -34.31 3.21
N ASN A 231 -12.68 -34.70 2.97
CA ASN A 231 -13.82 -34.42 3.85
C ASN A 231 -13.92 -32.94 4.26
N ASN A 232 -13.81 -32.00 3.30
CA ASN A 232 -13.83 -30.54 3.49
C ASN A 232 -12.69 -30.00 4.39
N LYS A 233 -11.66 -30.78 4.63
CA LYS A 233 -10.43 -30.31 5.31
C LYS A 233 -9.27 -30.30 4.32
N ILE A 234 -8.49 -29.22 4.34
CA ILE A 234 -7.25 -29.16 3.57
C ILE A 234 -6.24 -30.09 4.21
N THR A 235 -5.62 -30.96 3.37
CA THR A 235 -4.63 -31.97 3.79
C THR A 235 -3.23 -31.66 3.27
N GLY A 236 -3.09 -30.72 2.34
CA GLY A 236 -1.78 -30.35 1.80
C GLY A 236 -1.87 -29.68 0.44
N VAL A 237 -0.76 -29.65 -0.28
CA VAL A 237 -0.66 -29.16 -1.65
C VAL A 237 0.09 -30.16 -2.53
N GLU A 238 -0.24 -30.17 -3.82
CA GLU A 238 0.48 -30.92 -4.84
C GLU A 238 1.26 -29.92 -5.72
N LEU A 239 2.54 -30.18 -5.89
CA LEU A 239 3.43 -29.41 -6.74
C LEU A 239 3.28 -29.83 -8.21
N SER A 240 3.75 -28.97 -9.13
CA SER A 240 3.70 -29.24 -10.59
C SER A 240 4.54 -30.44 -11.01
N ASN A 241 5.54 -30.86 -10.20
CA ASN A 241 6.34 -32.05 -10.40
C ASN A 241 5.69 -33.33 -9.86
N GLY A 242 4.51 -33.25 -9.25
CA GLY A 242 3.76 -34.35 -8.67
C GLY A 242 4.04 -34.63 -7.19
N ASP A 243 5.01 -33.97 -6.57
CA ASP A 243 5.29 -34.10 -5.14
C ASP A 243 4.14 -33.54 -4.30
N LYS A 244 3.95 -34.10 -3.11
CA LYS A 244 2.91 -33.64 -2.17
C LYS A 244 3.56 -33.17 -0.88
N ILE A 245 3.04 -32.06 -0.36
CA ILE A 245 3.41 -31.49 0.93
C ILE A 245 2.15 -31.50 1.80
N GLU A 246 2.20 -32.24 2.90
CA GLU A 246 1.12 -32.39 3.88
C GLU A 246 1.25 -31.38 5.05
#